data_b040851200dc26c749da4e0753d91bff
#
_entry.id   b040851200dc26c749da4e0753d91bff
#
_cell.length_a   1.000
_cell.length_b   1.000
_cell.length_c   1.000
_cell.angle_alpha   90.00
_cell.angle_beta   90.00
_cell.angle_gamma   90.00
#
_symmetry.space_group_name_H-M   'P 1'
#
loop_
_entity.id
_entity.type
_entity.pdbx_description
1 polymer ?
#
loop_
_entity_poly.entity_id
_entity_poly.type
_entity_poly.pdbx_seq_one_letter_code
_entity_poly.pdbx_strand_id
1 'polypeptide(L)'
;MKDIYAFPAILSYADDGISIEFPDLPGCLPYADTTDEAIKNAKEAMGLHLWSMEKDNDEIPAPTDIKTLTLSQDEIPLMVDVFMPPIRERQNNRFVDKTLSIPLWLSAKAEYAGVNLSQLLQVSLEEHLRIAQ
;
A
#
# COMPACT_ATOMS: atom_id res chain seq x y z
N MET A 1 0.27 -17.51 -7.43
CA MET A 1 0.26 -16.07 -7.09
C MET A 1 1.68 -15.60 -6.90
N LYS A 2 1.98 -14.45 -7.43
CA LYS A 2 3.28 -13.82 -7.21
C LYS A 2 3.26 -13.01 -5.92
N ASP A 3 4.43 -12.84 -5.31
CA ASP A 3 4.55 -11.96 -4.14
C ASP A 3 4.86 -10.52 -4.53
N ILE A 4 5.43 -10.29 -5.71
CA ILE A 4 5.75 -8.95 -6.20
C ILE A 4 5.12 -8.77 -7.57
N TYR A 5 4.39 -7.65 -7.72
CA TYR A 5 3.86 -7.21 -9.00
C TYR A 5 4.39 -5.81 -9.29
N ALA A 6 4.57 -5.50 -10.57
CA ALA A 6 4.90 -4.16 -11.03
C ALA A 6 4.08 -3.85 -12.29
N PHE A 7 3.40 -2.71 -12.28
CA PHE A 7 2.59 -2.26 -13.40
C PHE A 7 2.84 -0.78 -13.67
N PRO A 8 2.81 -0.35 -14.93
CA PRO A 8 2.89 1.06 -15.24
C PRO A 8 1.59 1.77 -14.86
N ALA A 9 1.75 2.96 -14.31
CA ALA A 9 0.66 3.89 -14.03
C ALA A 9 0.86 5.17 -14.82
N ILE A 10 -0.23 5.85 -15.12
CA ILE A 10 -0.21 7.15 -15.78
C ILE A 10 -0.78 8.17 -14.81
N LEU A 11 0.03 9.17 -14.46
CA LEU A 11 -0.37 10.28 -13.62
C LEU A 11 -0.77 11.44 -14.51
N SER A 12 -2.04 11.87 -14.42
CA SER A 12 -2.57 12.98 -15.19
C SER A 12 -2.75 14.20 -14.29
N TYR A 13 -1.99 15.24 -14.55
CA TYR A 13 -1.97 16.46 -13.74
C TYR A 13 -3.01 17.45 -14.25
N ALA A 14 -3.87 17.92 -13.36
CA ALA A 14 -4.89 18.93 -13.63
C ALA A 14 -4.93 19.96 -12.51
N ASP A 15 -5.68 21.02 -12.70
CA ASP A 15 -5.79 22.10 -11.70
C ASP A 15 -6.40 21.62 -10.39
N ASP A 16 -7.26 20.62 -10.45
CA ASP A 16 -7.99 20.08 -9.29
C ASP A 16 -7.30 18.86 -8.67
N GLY A 17 -6.16 18.45 -9.18
CA GLY A 17 -5.40 17.34 -8.62
C GLY A 17 -4.79 16.41 -9.65
N ILE A 18 -4.43 15.21 -9.20
CA ILE A 18 -3.75 14.21 -10.01
C ILE A 18 -4.64 12.97 -10.08
N SER A 19 -5.02 12.60 -11.30
CA SER A 19 -5.73 11.34 -11.55
C SER A 19 -4.70 10.27 -11.93
N ILE A 20 -4.92 9.06 -11.45
CA ILE A 20 -4.00 7.95 -11.69
C ILE A 20 -4.78 6.83 -12.35
N GLU A 21 -4.22 6.26 -13.42
CA GLU A 21 -4.79 5.07 -14.03
C GLU A 21 -3.71 4.02 -14.27
N PHE A 22 -4.13 2.77 -14.22
CA PHE A 22 -3.29 1.63 -14.57
C PHE A 22 -3.85 1.01 -15.84
N PRO A 23 -3.16 1.15 -16.99
CA PRO A 23 -3.67 0.60 -18.25
C PRO A 23 -4.01 -0.89 -18.17
N ASP A 24 -3.25 -1.65 -17.37
CA ASP A 24 -3.44 -3.10 -17.25
C ASP A 24 -4.48 -3.49 -16.20
N LEU A 25 -4.91 -2.55 -15.37
CA LEU A 25 -5.83 -2.82 -14.25
C LEU A 25 -7.05 -1.89 -14.34
N PRO A 26 -8.00 -2.19 -15.25
CA PRO A 26 -9.21 -1.37 -15.40
C PRO A 26 -9.98 -1.26 -14.08
N GLY A 27 -10.43 -0.06 -13.77
CA GLY A 27 -11.16 0.21 -12.53
C GLY A 27 -10.27 0.61 -11.35
N CYS A 28 -8.96 0.49 -11.47
CA CYS A 28 -8.02 0.97 -10.47
C CYS A 28 -7.67 2.43 -10.77
N LEU A 29 -8.40 3.36 -10.16
CA LEU A 29 -8.37 4.80 -10.50
C LEU A 29 -8.16 5.65 -9.24
N PRO A 30 -7.00 5.56 -8.58
CA PRO A 30 -6.74 6.42 -7.42
C PRO A 30 -6.56 7.88 -7.81
N TYR A 31 -6.62 8.75 -6.81
CA TYR A 31 -6.54 10.19 -6.96
C TYR A 31 -5.64 10.76 -5.87
N ALA A 32 -5.03 11.90 -6.13
CA ALA A 32 -4.19 12.59 -5.15
C ALA A 32 -4.12 14.09 -5.43
N ASP A 33 -3.77 14.86 -4.40
CA ASP A 33 -3.57 16.30 -4.52
C ASP A 33 -2.12 16.67 -4.82
N THR A 34 -1.17 15.85 -4.40
CA THR A 34 0.25 16.08 -4.59
C THR A 34 0.93 14.87 -5.21
N THR A 35 2.11 15.06 -5.78
CA THR A 35 2.88 13.96 -6.36
C THR A 35 3.26 12.91 -5.32
N ASP A 36 3.65 13.33 -4.11
CA ASP A 36 4.00 12.39 -3.04
C ASP A 36 2.80 11.52 -2.65
N GLU A 37 1.62 12.13 -2.53
CA GLU A 37 0.38 11.39 -2.27
C GLU A 37 0.03 10.47 -3.43
N ALA A 38 0.27 10.91 -4.66
CA ALA A 38 -0.03 10.11 -5.85
C ALA A 38 0.76 8.80 -5.84
N ILE A 39 2.05 8.86 -5.52
CA ILE A 39 2.90 7.67 -5.44
C ILE A 39 2.38 6.71 -4.37
N LYS A 40 2.06 7.23 -3.19
CA LYS A 40 1.52 6.43 -2.08
C LYS A 40 0.16 5.82 -2.43
N ASN A 41 -0.75 6.65 -2.94
CA ASN A 41 -2.12 6.22 -3.26
C ASN A 41 -2.12 5.21 -4.42
N ALA A 42 -1.25 5.39 -5.39
CA ALA A 42 -1.11 4.44 -6.50
C ALA A 42 -0.70 3.05 -5.97
N LYS A 43 0.27 3.00 -5.08
CA LYS A 43 0.74 1.74 -4.49
C LYS A 43 -0.34 1.07 -3.65
N GLU A 44 -1.03 1.81 -2.80
CA GLU A 44 -2.09 1.27 -1.96
C GLU A 44 -3.27 0.76 -2.81
N ALA A 45 -3.71 1.55 -3.79
CA ALA A 45 -4.82 1.17 -4.64
C ALA A 45 -4.49 -0.06 -5.50
N MET A 46 -3.29 -0.11 -6.06
CA MET A 46 -2.86 -1.26 -6.85
C MET A 46 -2.82 -2.53 -6.01
N GLY A 47 -2.28 -2.43 -4.79
CA GLY A 47 -2.21 -3.59 -3.89
C GLY A 47 -3.57 -4.15 -3.54
N LEU A 48 -4.53 -3.29 -3.20
CA LEU A 48 -5.90 -3.70 -2.88
C LEU A 48 -6.62 -4.25 -4.11
N HIS A 49 -6.41 -3.65 -5.26
CA HIS A 49 -7.01 -4.11 -6.51
C HIS A 49 -6.52 -5.51 -6.88
N LEU A 50 -5.21 -5.73 -6.78
CA LEU A 50 -4.61 -7.05 -7.05
C LEU A 50 -5.07 -8.10 -6.04
N TRP A 51 -5.17 -7.73 -4.76
CA TRP A 51 -5.70 -8.64 -3.75
C TRP A 51 -7.14 -9.05 -4.09
N SER A 52 -7.97 -8.12 -4.50
CA SER A 52 -9.35 -8.41 -4.92
C SER A 52 -9.40 -9.36 -6.11
N MET A 53 -8.52 -9.14 -7.09
CA MET A 53 -8.42 -10.04 -8.26
C MET A 53 -7.96 -11.44 -7.85
N GLU A 54 -6.99 -11.55 -6.95
CA GLU A 54 -6.55 -12.84 -6.42
C GLU A 54 -7.69 -13.59 -5.71
N LYS A 55 -8.43 -12.85 -4.89
CA LYS A 55 -9.57 -13.41 -4.13
C LYS A 55 -10.64 -13.96 -5.05
N ASP A 56 -10.92 -13.27 -6.15
CA ASP A 56 -11.94 -13.64 -7.13
C ASP A 56 -11.44 -14.63 -8.18
N ASN A 57 -10.17 -15.04 -8.08
CA ASN A 57 -9.49 -15.90 -9.07
C ASN A 57 -9.48 -15.29 -10.48
N ASP A 58 -9.44 -13.97 -10.56
CA ASP A 58 -9.31 -13.28 -11.84
C ASP A 58 -7.89 -13.44 -12.37
N GLU A 59 -7.76 -13.48 -13.68
CA GLU A 59 -6.45 -13.52 -14.31
C GLU A 59 -5.77 -12.15 -14.20
N ILE A 60 -4.58 -12.13 -13.61
CA ILE A 60 -3.78 -10.91 -13.51
C ILE A 60 -2.95 -10.80 -14.77
N PRO A 61 -3.12 -9.72 -15.56
CA PRO A 61 -2.43 -9.59 -16.84
C PRO A 61 -0.93 -9.37 -16.68
N ALA A 62 -0.19 -9.64 -17.76
CA ALA A 62 1.20 -9.22 -17.83
C ALA A 62 1.27 -7.70 -17.96
N PRO A 63 2.28 -7.04 -17.36
CA PRO A 63 2.37 -5.59 -17.45
C PRO A 63 2.71 -5.11 -18.86
N THR A 64 2.07 -4.02 -19.27
CA THR A 64 2.44 -3.32 -20.49
C THR A 64 3.84 -2.73 -20.34
N ASP A 65 4.62 -2.73 -21.42
CA ASP A 65 5.92 -2.08 -21.42
C ASP A 65 5.70 -0.55 -21.31
N ILE A 66 6.24 0.04 -20.25
CA ILE A 66 6.07 1.47 -19.99
C ILE A 66 6.55 2.34 -21.14
N LYS A 67 7.51 1.86 -21.92
CA LYS A 67 8.04 2.59 -23.09
C LYS A 67 7.05 2.68 -24.24
N THR A 68 6.04 1.84 -24.27
CA THR A 68 5.03 1.81 -25.34
C THR A 68 3.84 2.72 -25.08
N LEU A 69 3.76 3.31 -23.87
CA LEU A 69 2.65 4.18 -23.52
C LEU A 69 2.68 5.48 -24.32
N THR A 70 1.53 5.85 -24.88
CA THR A 70 1.35 7.13 -25.54
C THR A 70 0.76 8.11 -24.54
N LEU A 71 1.51 9.16 -24.21
CA LEU A 71 1.14 10.11 -23.17
C LEU A 71 0.89 11.49 -23.76
N SER A 72 -0.05 12.22 -23.16
CA SER A 72 -0.24 13.64 -23.45
C SER A 72 0.73 14.49 -22.64
N GLN A 73 0.71 15.81 -22.87
CA GLN A 73 1.68 16.73 -22.26
C GLN A 73 1.61 16.73 -20.74
N ASP A 74 0.43 16.58 -20.15
CA ASP A 74 0.23 16.64 -18.70
C ASP A 74 0.26 15.27 -18.03
N GLU A 75 0.65 14.24 -18.77
CA GLU A 75 0.72 12.87 -18.27
C GLU A 75 2.16 12.42 -18.07
N ILE A 76 2.39 11.74 -16.95
CA ILE A 76 3.70 11.21 -16.60
C ILE A 76 3.55 9.72 -16.27
N PRO A 77 4.41 8.85 -16.84
CA PRO A 77 4.39 7.44 -16.50
C PRO A 77 5.15 7.17 -15.21
N LEU A 78 4.68 6.20 -14.45
CA LEU A 78 5.32 5.78 -13.21
C LEU A 78 5.23 4.26 -13.10
N MET A 79 6.35 3.57 -12.89
CA MET A 79 6.29 2.17 -12.52
C MET A 79 5.95 2.05 -11.04
N VAL A 80 4.90 1.30 -10.77
CA VAL A 80 4.44 1.05 -9.40
C VAL A 80 4.62 -0.43 -9.09
N ASP A 81 5.32 -0.73 -8.01
CA ASP A 81 5.48 -2.10 -7.55
C ASP A 81 4.81 -2.28 -6.20
N VAL A 82 4.47 -3.52 -5.91
CA VAL A 82 3.83 -3.87 -4.64
C VAL A 82 4.33 -5.23 -4.17
N PHE A 83 4.57 -5.34 -2.87
CA PHE A 83 4.87 -6.59 -2.19
C PHE A 83 3.57 -7.08 -1.54
N MET A 84 3.03 -8.18 -2.07
CA MET A 84 1.69 -8.64 -1.72
C MET A 84 1.53 -9.28 -0.33
N PRO A 85 2.52 -9.99 0.25
CA PRO A 85 2.28 -10.69 1.52
C PRO A 85 1.73 -9.83 2.65
N PRO A 86 2.26 -8.63 2.95
CA PRO A 86 1.67 -7.78 4.00
C PRO A 86 0.23 -7.37 3.69
N ILE A 87 -0.07 -7.12 2.40
CA ILE A 87 -1.41 -6.71 1.97
C ILE A 87 -2.40 -7.85 2.20
N ARG A 88 -2.03 -9.07 1.79
CA ARG A 88 -2.85 -10.26 2.01
C ARG A 88 -3.14 -10.49 3.48
N GLU A 89 -2.12 -10.37 4.33
CA GLU A 89 -2.25 -10.58 5.77
C GLU A 89 -3.09 -9.48 6.42
N ARG A 90 -2.92 -8.24 5.99
CA ARG A 90 -3.73 -7.12 6.50
C ARG A 90 -5.21 -7.32 6.18
N GLN A 91 -5.53 -7.77 4.97
CA GLN A 91 -6.91 -8.05 4.58
C GLN A 91 -7.50 -9.25 5.32
N ASN A 92 -6.68 -10.25 5.59
CA ASN A 92 -7.10 -11.41 6.39
C ASN A 92 -7.23 -11.08 7.87
N ASN A 93 -6.62 -9.97 8.31
CA ASN A 93 -6.67 -9.50 9.70
C ASN A 93 -6.16 -10.54 10.71
N ARG A 94 -5.10 -11.27 10.33
CA ARG A 94 -4.48 -12.26 11.21
C ARG A 94 -3.45 -11.61 12.13
N PHE A 95 -3.35 -12.14 13.35
CA PHE A 95 -2.37 -11.70 14.34
C PHE A 95 -1.29 -12.74 14.52
N VAL A 96 -0.11 -12.28 14.88
CA VAL A 96 1.04 -13.11 15.22
C VAL A 96 1.59 -12.66 16.56
N ASP A 97 2.00 -13.62 17.39
CA ASP A 97 2.62 -13.28 18.68
C ASP A 97 4.10 -12.97 18.48
N LYS A 98 4.58 -11.91 19.12
CA LYS A 98 5.98 -11.52 19.14
C LYS A 98 6.46 -11.42 20.59
N THR A 99 7.57 -12.07 20.89
CA THR A 99 8.21 -11.97 22.17
C THR A 99 9.29 -10.89 22.12
N LEU A 100 9.16 -9.89 22.97
CA LEU A 100 10.04 -8.73 23.00
C LEU A 100 10.67 -8.58 24.38
N SER A 101 11.88 -8.03 24.40
CA SER A 101 12.59 -7.73 25.65
C SER A 101 12.61 -6.24 25.90
N ILE A 102 12.21 -5.82 27.08
CA ILE A 102 12.29 -4.44 27.52
C ILE A 102 12.89 -4.40 28.93
N PRO A 103 13.45 -3.25 29.39
CA PRO A 103 13.95 -3.14 30.74
C PRO A 103 12.87 -3.45 31.78
N LEU A 104 13.24 -4.14 32.83
CA LEU A 104 12.31 -4.53 33.89
C LEU A 104 11.59 -3.34 34.52
N TRP A 105 12.31 -2.24 34.77
CA TRP A 105 11.72 -1.04 35.35
C TRP A 105 10.64 -0.42 34.45
N LEU A 106 10.86 -0.47 33.14
CA LEU A 106 9.90 0.06 32.14
C LEU A 106 8.65 -0.82 32.10
N SER A 107 8.83 -2.13 32.12
CA SER A 107 7.73 -3.08 32.18
C SER A 107 6.87 -2.85 33.41
N ALA A 108 7.50 -2.65 34.57
CA ALA A 108 6.79 -2.38 35.84
C ALA A 108 5.97 -1.09 35.77
N LYS A 109 6.52 -0.03 35.19
CA LYS A 109 5.80 1.24 34.99
C LYS A 109 4.62 1.09 34.04
N ALA A 110 4.80 0.37 32.95
CA ALA A 110 3.74 0.13 31.98
C ALA A 110 2.58 -0.66 32.60
N GLU A 111 2.91 -1.68 33.38
CA GLU A 111 1.93 -2.51 34.05
C GLU A 111 1.15 -1.69 35.11
N TYR A 112 1.83 -0.87 35.90
CA TYR A 112 1.20 0.01 36.86
C TYR A 112 0.25 1.02 36.19
N ALA A 113 0.64 1.55 35.02
CA ALA A 113 -0.16 2.51 34.28
C ALA A 113 -1.31 1.86 33.49
N GLY A 114 -1.40 0.53 33.45
CA GLY A 114 -2.45 -0.20 32.76
C GLY A 114 -2.31 -0.14 31.25
N VAL A 115 -1.09 -0.05 30.72
CA VAL A 115 -0.84 0.04 29.29
C VAL A 115 -1.10 -1.29 28.61
N ASN A 116 -1.86 -1.25 27.50
CA ASN A 116 -1.99 -2.40 26.61
C ASN A 116 -0.79 -2.42 25.67
N LEU A 117 0.20 -3.28 25.97
CA LEU A 117 1.46 -3.32 25.23
C LEU A 117 1.27 -3.73 23.77
N SER A 118 0.37 -4.67 23.49
CA SER A 118 0.10 -5.11 22.11
C SER A 118 -0.45 -3.98 21.26
N GLN A 119 -1.41 -3.23 21.79
CA GLN A 119 -2.00 -2.11 21.07
C GLN A 119 -1.00 -0.97 20.89
N LEU A 120 -0.23 -0.66 21.93
CA LEU A 120 0.79 0.38 21.84
C LEU A 120 1.85 0.04 20.80
N LEU A 121 2.28 -1.22 20.75
CA LEU A 121 3.23 -1.69 19.74
C LEU A 121 2.67 -1.50 18.33
N GLN A 122 1.41 -1.89 18.11
CA GLN A 122 0.76 -1.74 16.80
C GLN A 122 0.73 -0.27 16.35
N VAL A 123 0.29 0.62 17.24
CA VAL A 123 0.24 2.06 16.96
C VAL A 123 1.63 2.60 16.65
N SER A 124 2.63 2.22 17.45
CA SER A 124 4.01 2.68 17.26
C SER A 124 4.59 2.21 15.92
N LEU A 125 4.32 0.97 15.54
CA LEU A 125 4.76 0.44 14.24
C LEU A 125 4.08 1.16 13.08
N GLU A 126 2.77 1.39 13.19
CA GLU A 126 2.02 2.11 12.15
C GLU A 126 2.57 3.53 11.97
N GLU A 127 2.85 4.23 13.06
CA GLU A 127 3.44 5.57 13.01
C GLU A 127 4.85 5.54 12.41
N HIS A 128 5.68 4.60 12.83
CA HIS A 128 7.05 4.47 12.33
C HIS A 128 7.07 4.18 10.84
N LEU A 129 6.18 3.30 10.38
CA LEU A 129 6.06 2.91 8.98
C LEU A 129 5.21 3.88 8.17
N ARG A 130 4.62 4.89 8.81
CA ARG A 130 3.74 5.89 8.20
C ARG A 130 2.54 5.27 7.51
N ILE A 131 1.95 4.27 8.17
CA ILE A 131 0.75 3.59 7.67
C ILE A 131 -0.48 4.29 8.26
N ALA A 132 -1.46 4.60 7.39
CA ALA A 132 -2.73 5.15 7.83
C ALA A 132 -3.53 4.09 8.59
N GLN A 133 -4.19 4.51 9.66
CA GLN A 133 -5.04 3.63 10.47
C GLN A 133 -6.43 3.45 9.85
#